data_39a69a46b30236cff96b0ed91e423a6d
#
_entry.id   39a69a46b30236cff96b0ed91e423a6d
#
_cell.length_a   1.000
_cell.length_b   1.000
_cell.length_c   1.000
_cell.angle_alpha   90.00
_cell.angle_beta   90.00
_cell.angle_gamma   90.00
#
_symmetry.space_group_name_H-M   'P 1'
#
loop_
_entity.id
_entity.type
_entity.pdbx_description
1 polymer ?
#
loop_
_entity_poly.entity_id
_entity_poly.type
_entity_poly.pdbx_seq_one_letter_code
_entity_poly.pdbx_strand_id
1 'polypeptide(L)'
;MSQSHTQEGGDDVLSIEELKLKFHTYAGEVSALDGIRLSIKKGELFGLVGESGCGKSVTALAIAGLLPPNAEITSGDVFLDGKNVLKLKPEEMRLARLKDIAMIFQDPMTYLNPVLTIGSQMAEITRAQPELFVSTLVNHRLRQIDRPVDGTVPDPGLLAERENLAHALKSQGLGRKELNQLTKSYAISLLKSVRLPEPEKVYEMYPFELSGGMRQRVMIAMAMMRRPKLLLADEITTALDVTVQAQILHLLKDLRSEINSSVLLITHDLAIVAEVCDRVAVMYAGNIVEIAEVDELFRNPLHPYTKGLLASVPRADLARTPDSIEGSVPDLISPPSGCRFHPRCPKAFETCPSRKPSMIEVGPNHYVSCFLYGG
;
A
#
# COMPACT_ATOMS: atom_id res chain seq x y z
N MET A 1 6.58 26.25 25.52
CA MET A 1 7.92 26.00 24.96
C MET A 1 7.78 24.91 23.94
N SER A 2 7.65 25.27 22.66
CA SER A 2 7.52 24.36 21.53
C SER A 2 8.90 23.75 21.24
N GLN A 3 9.04 22.47 21.55
CA GLN A 3 10.19 21.69 21.06
C GLN A 3 9.94 21.39 19.57
N SER A 4 10.64 22.10 18.73
CA SER A 4 10.83 21.79 17.34
C SER A 4 11.57 20.44 17.25
N HIS A 5 10.85 19.35 16.97
CA HIS A 5 11.47 18.11 16.54
C HIS A 5 12.03 18.34 15.13
N THR A 6 13.33 18.51 15.10
CA THR A 6 14.19 18.50 13.91
C THR A 6 13.93 17.22 13.12
N GLN A 7 13.66 17.43 11.83
CA GLN A 7 13.58 16.40 10.79
C GLN A 7 14.85 15.52 10.80
N GLU A 8 14.77 14.33 11.37
CA GLU A 8 15.59 13.18 10.98
C GLU A 8 14.82 12.40 9.91
N GLY A 9 14.68 13.00 8.75
CA GLY A 9 13.86 12.50 7.66
C GLY A 9 14.64 12.30 6.36
N GLY A 10 15.72 11.50 6.37
CA GLY A 10 16.46 11.16 5.14
C GLY A 10 15.97 9.91 4.42
N ASP A 11 15.28 8.99 5.09
CA ASP A 11 15.02 7.65 4.58
C ASP A 11 13.52 7.25 4.48
N ASP A 12 12.62 8.03 5.06
CA ASP A 12 11.19 7.75 5.02
C ASP A 12 10.56 8.21 3.70
N VAL A 13 9.77 7.32 3.06
CA VAL A 13 8.93 7.66 1.91
C VAL A 13 7.58 8.22 2.35
N LEU A 14 7.04 7.71 3.46
CA LEU A 14 5.78 8.16 4.07
C LEU A 14 5.99 8.45 5.55
N SER A 15 5.46 9.57 6.03
CA SER A 15 5.32 9.87 7.45
C SER A 15 3.91 10.40 7.72
N ILE A 16 3.24 9.83 8.72
CA ILE A 16 1.94 10.28 9.23
C ILE A 16 2.15 10.79 10.65
N GLU A 17 1.73 12.02 10.91
CA GLU A 17 1.90 12.69 12.20
C GLU A 17 0.55 13.11 12.77
N GLU A 18 0.14 12.52 13.88
CA GLU A 18 -1.08 12.85 14.66
C GLU A 18 -2.36 12.98 13.80
N LEU A 19 -2.51 12.12 12.79
CA LEU A 19 -3.64 12.20 11.88
C LEU A 19 -4.94 11.82 12.59
N LYS A 20 -5.89 12.76 12.63
CA LYS A 20 -7.26 12.58 13.12
C LYS A 20 -8.25 12.79 11.99
N LEU A 21 -9.23 11.89 11.91
CA LEU A 21 -10.24 11.89 10.87
C LEU A 21 -11.59 11.45 11.41
N LYS A 22 -12.63 12.18 11.02
CA LYS A 22 -14.02 11.87 11.34
C LYS A 22 -14.84 11.72 10.07
N PHE A 23 -15.93 10.96 10.16
CA PHE A 23 -17.00 10.95 9.16
C PHE A 23 -18.26 11.54 9.74
N HIS A 24 -18.90 12.43 8.99
CA HIS A 24 -20.23 12.95 9.30
C HIS A 24 -21.27 12.01 8.72
N THR A 25 -22.08 11.41 9.58
CA THR A 25 -23.16 10.48 9.22
C THR A 25 -24.48 10.91 9.83
N TYR A 26 -25.59 10.35 9.36
CA TYR A 26 -26.91 10.61 9.94
C TYR A 26 -27.02 10.15 11.42
N ALA A 27 -26.23 9.14 11.80
CA ALA A 27 -26.21 8.62 13.17
C ALA A 27 -25.28 9.41 14.10
N GLY A 28 -24.45 10.30 13.59
CA GLY A 28 -23.47 11.09 14.33
C GLY A 28 -22.08 11.13 13.70
N GLU A 29 -21.12 11.68 14.41
CA GLU A 29 -19.73 11.75 14.00
C GLU A 29 -19.00 10.45 14.36
N VAL A 30 -18.45 9.78 13.34
CA VAL A 30 -17.64 8.56 13.51
C VAL A 30 -16.17 8.95 13.61
N SER A 31 -15.54 8.77 14.77
CA SER A 31 -14.11 9.04 14.99
C SER A 31 -13.22 7.92 14.41
N ALA A 32 -13.01 7.93 13.10
CA ALA A 32 -12.35 6.85 12.39
C ALA A 32 -10.85 6.74 12.65
N LEU A 33 -10.15 7.89 12.75
CA LEU A 33 -8.73 7.95 13.12
C LEU A 33 -8.56 8.93 14.29
N ASP A 34 -7.74 8.55 15.26
CA ASP A 34 -7.55 9.34 16.48
C ASP A 34 -6.07 9.54 16.81
N GLY A 35 -5.40 10.38 16.02
CA GLY A 35 -4.00 10.75 16.23
C GLY A 35 -3.04 9.61 15.91
N ILE A 36 -3.19 9.00 14.73
CA ILE A 36 -2.27 7.94 14.30
C ILE A 36 -0.92 8.52 13.90
N ARG A 37 0.13 7.78 14.23
CA ARG A 37 1.51 8.05 13.81
C ARG A 37 2.10 6.78 13.22
N LEU A 38 2.70 6.87 12.06
CA LEU A 38 3.50 5.80 11.46
C LEU A 38 4.44 6.36 10.40
N SER A 39 5.55 5.67 10.15
CA SER A 39 6.45 5.96 9.04
C SER A 39 6.79 4.70 8.26
N ILE A 40 7.04 4.87 6.96
CA ILE A 40 7.46 3.81 6.04
C ILE A 40 8.76 4.25 5.38
N LYS A 41 9.79 3.41 5.47
CA LYS A 41 11.09 3.66 4.85
C LYS A 41 11.05 3.41 3.34
N LYS A 42 11.98 4.01 2.61
CA LYS A 42 12.14 3.75 1.16
C LYS A 42 12.44 2.28 0.90
N GLY A 43 11.68 1.67 0.00
CA GLY A 43 11.81 0.25 -0.35
C GLY A 43 11.26 -0.72 0.71
N GLU A 44 10.60 -0.25 1.77
CA GLU A 44 10.01 -1.08 2.81
C GLU A 44 8.66 -1.67 2.39
N LEU A 45 8.38 -2.91 2.80
CA LEU A 45 7.05 -3.50 2.79
C LEU A 45 6.48 -3.47 4.21
N PHE A 46 5.62 -2.50 4.46
CA PHE A 46 5.05 -2.23 5.77
C PHE A 46 3.62 -2.77 5.87
N GLY A 47 3.35 -3.58 6.88
CA GLY A 47 2.02 -4.13 7.16
C GLY A 47 1.19 -3.21 8.04
N LEU A 48 -0.11 -3.05 7.73
CA LEU A 48 -1.10 -2.42 8.62
C LEU A 48 -2.22 -3.42 8.88
N VAL A 49 -2.29 -3.94 10.10
CA VAL A 49 -3.22 -5.01 10.48
C VAL A 49 -4.19 -4.60 11.58
N GLY A 50 -5.30 -5.29 11.67
CA GLY A 50 -6.32 -5.09 12.70
C GLY A 50 -7.70 -5.60 12.26
N GLU A 51 -8.66 -5.62 13.17
CA GLU A 51 -10.04 -6.03 12.88
C GLU A 51 -10.71 -5.14 11.84
N SER A 52 -11.77 -5.64 11.19
CA SER A 52 -12.54 -4.85 10.22
C SER A 52 -13.11 -3.59 10.88
N GLY A 53 -13.13 -2.47 10.14
CA GLY A 53 -13.64 -1.19 10.65
C GLY A 53 -12.68 -0.42 11.57
N CYS A 54 -11.46 -0.90 11.86
CA CYS A 54 -10.54 -0.18 12.75
C CYS A 54 -9.85 1.05 12.13
N GLY A 55 -10.04 1.36 10.83
CA GLY A 55 -9.49 2.56 10.18
C GLY A 55 -8.40 2.32 9.13
N LYS A 56 -8.03 1.08 8.82
CA LYS A 56 -6.93 0.74 7.87
C LYS A 56 -7.13 1.33 6.48
N SER A 57 -8.24 1.02 5.82
CA SER A 57 -8.55 1.52 4.46
C SER A 57 -8.72 3.04 4.45
N VAL A 58 -9.28 3.62 5.52
CA VAL A 58 -9.42 5.07 5.68
C VAL A 58 -8.04 5.74 5.72
N THR A 59 -7.06 5.12 6.37
CA THR A 59 -5.67 5.61 6.35
C THR A 59 -5.10 5.64 4.93
N ALA A 60 -5.27 4.58 4.15
CA ALA A 60 -4.83 4.55 2.75
C ALA A 60 -5.54 5.61 1.89
N LEU A 61 -6.85 5.77 2.06
CA LEU A 61 -7.62 6.81 1.35
C LEU A 61 -7.17 8.22 1.71
N ALA A 62 -6.81 8.47 2.99
CA ALA A 62 -6.27 9.76 3.42
C ALA A 62 -4.91 10.05 2.74
N ILE A 63 -4.00 9.07 2.69
CA ILE A 63 -2.70 9.18 2.00
C ILE A 63 -2.91 9.47 0.50
N ALA A 64 -3.85 8.76 -0.14
CA ALA A 64 -4.13 8.91 -1.56
C ALA A 64 -4.95 10.18 -1.91
N GLY A 65 -5.47 10.92 -0.91
CA GLY A 65 -6.38 12.04 -1.13
C GLY A 65 -7.68 11.64 -1.82
N LEU A 66 -8.22 10.46 -1.44
CA LEU A 66 -9.43 9.86 -2.02
C LEU A 66 -10.55 9.69 -0.96
N LEU A 67 -10.51 10.49 0.09
CA LEU A 67 -11.55 10.48 1.11
C LEU A 67 -12.91 10.91 0.51
N PRO A 68 -14.03 10.30 0.94
CA PRO A 68 -15.36 10.71 0.49
C PRO A 68 -15.73 12.10 1.06
N PRO A 69 -16.71 12.79 0.46
CA PRO A 69 -17.05 14.17 0.83
C PRO A 69 -17.51 14.38 2.29
N ASN A 70 -18.00 13.31 2.94
CA ASN A 70 -18.43 13.34 4.35
C ASN A 70 -17.30 13.04 5.34
N ALA A 71 -16.05 12.89 4.85
CA ALA A 71 -14.88 12.75 5.69
C ALA A 71 -14.24 14.11 5.96
N GLU A 72 -13.80 14.32 7.21
CA GLU A 72 -13.10 15.52 7.66
C GLU A 72 -11.80 15.13 8.37
N ILE A 73 -10.68 15.65 7.89
CA ILE A 73 -9.39 15.59 8.61
C ILE A 73 -9.38 16.75 9.61
N THR A 74 -9.45 16.42 10.89
CA THR A 74 -9.54 17.42 11.97
C THR A 74 -8.18 17.90 12.46
N SER A 75 -7.13 17.09 12.32
CA SER A 75 -5.74 17.47 12.63
C SER A 75 -4.75 16.48 12.03
N GLY A 76 -3.47 16.87 12.08
CA GLY A 76 -2.34 16.05 11.66
C GLY A 76 -1.90 16.33 10.24
N ASP A 77 -0.76 15.72 9.89
CA ASP A 77 -0.10 15.89 8.61
C ASP A 77 0.28 14.53 8.00
N VAL A 78 0.34 14.46 6.67
CA VAL A 78 0.80 13.28 5.93
C VAL A 78 1.87 13.73 4.94
N PHE A 79 3.08 13.24 5.12
CA PHE A 79 4.20 13.59 4.25
C PHE A 79 4.54 12.41 3.34
N LEU A 80 4.61 12.65 2.03
CA LEU A 80 5.11 11.73 1.04
C LEU A 80 6.41 12.31 0.44
N ASP A 81 7.52 11.61 0.64
CA ASP A 81 8.85 12.07 0.20
C ASP A 81 9.12 13.54 0.60
N GLY A 82 8.80 13.88 1.85
CA GLY A 82 8.94 15.20 2.47
C GLY A 82 7.87 16.24 2.10
N LYS A 83 6.91 15.92 1.22
CA LYS A 83 5.82 16.83 0.83
C LYS A 83 4.53 16.50 1.57
N ASN A 84 3.93 17.48 2.23
CA ASN A 84 2.64 17.29 2.88
C ASN A 84 1.52 17.14 1.85
N VAL A 85 0.99 15.92 1.70
CA VAL A 85 -0.04 15.61 0.69
C VAL A 85 -1.40 16.19 1.03
N LEU A 86 -1.69 16.45 2.31
CA LEU A 86 -2.95 17.05 2.75
C LEU A 86 -3.07 18.54 2.38
N LYS A 87 -1.94 19.20 2.13
CA LYS A 87 -1.86 20.63 1.78
C LYS A 87 -1.70 20.88 0.27
N LEU A 88 -1.65 19.81 -0.53
CA LEU A 88 -1.53 19.91 -1.98
C LEU A 88 -2.84 20.46 -2.59
N LYS A 89 -2.70 21.27 -3.63
CA LYS A 89 -3.83 21.65 -4.47
C LYS A 89 -4.38 20.43 -5.23
N PRO A 90 -5.65 20.43 -5.64
CA PRO A 90 -6.25 19.29 -6.34
C PRO A 90 -5.42 18.79 -7.53
N GLU A 91 -4.85 19.70 -8.32
CA GLU A 91 -4.02 19.35 -9.49
C GLU A 91 -2.67 18.74 -9.07
N GLU A 92 -2.04 19.25 -8.02
CA GLU A 92 -0.79 18.70 -7.48
C GLU A 92 -1.02 17.31 -6.91
N MET A 93 -2.16 17.09 -6.23
CA MET A 93 -2.54 15.77 -5.72
C MET A 93 -2.87 14.80 -6.86
N ARG A 94 -3.50 15.29 -7.95
CA ARG A 94 -3.71 14.49 -9.17
C ARG A 94 -2.37 14.03 -9.76
N LEU A 95 -1.37 14.92 -9.83
CA LEU A 95 -0.02 14.59 -10.29
C LEU A 95 0.68 13.60 -9.35
N ALA A 96 0.58 13.76 -8.03
CA ALA A 96 1.11 12.83 -7.06
C ALA A 96 0.54 11.42 -7.23
N ARG A 97 -0.80 11.30 -7.46
CA ARG A 97 -1.44 10.02 -7.78
C ARG A 97 -1.02 9.43 -9.11
N LEU A 98 -0.63 10.26 -10.08
CA LEU A 98 -0.15 9.77 -11.38
C LEU A 98 1.30 9.26 -11.31
N LYS A 99 2.12 9.83 -10.45
CA LYS A 99 3.57 9.60 -10.43
C LYS A 99 4.07 8.88 -9.18
N ASP A 100 3.64 9.32 -8.02
CA ASP A 100 4.29 8.94 -6.76
C ASP A 100 3.48 7.92 -5.95
N ILE A 101 2.14 7.88 -6.11
CA ILE A 101 1.24 6.99 -5.37
C ILE A 101 0.48 6.08 -6.35
N ALA A 102 0.45 4.80 -6.07
CA ALA A 102 -0.53 3.89 -6.69
C ALA A 102 -1.35 3.21 -5.59
N MET A 103 -2.61 2.90 -5.87
CA MET A 103 -3.49 2.19 -4.96
C MET A 103 -4.13 1.00 -5.68
N ILE A 104 -4.12 -0.15 -5.01
CA ILE A 104 -4.86 -1.35 -5.42
C ILE A 104 -5.93 -1.56 -4.37
N PHE A 105 -7.18 -1.59 -4.82
CA PHE A 105 -8.35 -1.74 -3.97
C PHE A 105 -8.76 -3.21 -3.81
N GLN A 106 -9.59 -3.47 -2.83
CA GLN A 106 -10.04 -4.80 -2.42
C GLN A 106 -10.73 -5.61 -3.53
N ASP A 107 -11.56 -4.97 -4.36
CA ASP A 107 -12.35 -5.66 -5.40
C ASP A 107 -11.91 -5.26 -6.82
N PRO A 108 -11.18 -6.14 -7.55
CA PRO A 108 -10.76 -5.87 -8.92
C PRO A 108 -11.91 -5.65 -9.91
N MET A 109 -13.09 -6.24 -9.65
CA MET A 109 -14.24 -6.11 -10.55
C MET A 109 -14.83 -4.70 -10.58
N THR A 110 -14.72 -3.98 -9.49
CA THR A 110 -15.25 -2.63 -9.36
C THR A 110 -14.39 -1.60 -10.11
N TYR A 111 -13.09 -1.89 -10.29
CA TYR A 111 -12.13 -0.92 -10.81
C TYR A 111 -11.67 -1.15 -12.24
N LEU A 112 -11.81 -2.37 -12.76
CA LEU A 112 -11.58 -2.65 -14.18
C LEU A 112 -12.83 -2.32 -14.99
N ASN A 113 -12.71 -1.47 -16.01
CA ASN A 113 -13.83 -1.14 -16.89
C ASN A 113 -14.19 -2.37 -17.77
N PRO A 114 -15.38 -2.96 -17.63
CA PRO A 114 -15.73 -4.22 -18.30
C PRO A 114 -15.86 -4.07 -19.83
N VAL A 115 -16.04 -2.87 -20.36
CA VAL A 115 -16.23 -2.63 -21.80
C VAL A 115 -14.93 -2.22 -22.53
N LEU A 116 -13.81 -2.16 -21.82
CA LEU A 116 -12.50 -1.87 -22.38
C LEU A 116 -11.57 -3.09 -22.22
N THR A 117 -10.76 -3.36 -23.24
CA THR A 117 -9.71 -4.37 -23.11
C THR A 117 -8.66 -3.98 -22.07
N ILE A 118 -7.96 -4.96 -21.51
CA ILE A 118 -6.86 -4.73 -20.55
C ILE A 118 -5.84 -3.77 -21.15
N GLY A 119 -5.43 -4.00 -22.40
CA GLY A 119 -4.47 -3.15 -23.09
C GLY A 119 -4.95 -1.71 -23.29
N SER A 120 -6.24 -1.50 -23.58
CA SER A 120 -6.80 -0.16 -23.68
C SER A 120 -6.71 0.59 -22.35
N GLN A 121 -7.06 -0.05 -21.24
CA GLN A 121 -6.99 0.52 -19.90
C GLN A 121 -5.55 0.82 -19.48
N MET A 122 -4.59 -0.09 -19.76
CA MET A 122 -3.18 0.16 -19.52
C MET A 122 -2.65 1.34 -20.36
N ALA A 123 -3.09 1.46 -21.62
CA ALA A 123 -2.68 2.56 -22.47
C ALA A 123 -3.23 3.93 -22.02
N GLU A 124 -4.40 3.97 -21.38
CA GLU A 124 -4.95 5.21 -20.81
C GLU A 124 -4.03 5.80 -19.72
N ILE A 125 -3.37 4.95 -18.94
CA ILE A 125 -2.43 5.40 -17.89
C ILE A 125 -1.32 6.28 -18.49
N THR A 126 -0.74 5.87 -19.62
CA THR A 126 0.33 6.64 -20.28
C THR A 126 -0.19 7.82 -21.10
N ARG A 127 -1.40 7.70 -21.65
CA ARG A 127 -2.03 8.79 -22.44
C ARG A 127 -2.51 9.95 -21.58
N ALA A 128 -2.80 9.71 -20.30
CA ALA A 128 -3.25 10.75 -19.37
C ALA A 128 -2.21 11.88 -19.20
N GLN A 129 -0.92 11.53 -19.21
CA GLN A 129 0.22 12.46 -19.18
C GLN A 129 1.47 11.80 -19.80
N PRO A 130 1.59 11.82 -21.12
CA PRO A 130 2.66 11.12 -21.85
C PRO A 130 4.08 11.50 -21.40
N GLU A 131 4.28 12.78 -21.07
CA GLU A 131 5.57 13.33 -20.66
C GLU A 131 6.14 12.67 -19.39
N LEU A 132 5.29 12.20 -18.48
CA LEU A 132 5.71 11.49 -17.27
C LEU A 132 6.24 10.08 -17.59
N PHE A 133 5.84 9.52 -18.71
CA PHE A 133 6.16 8.14 -19.08
C PHE A 133 7.26 8.01 -20.11
N VAL A 134 7.64 9.07 -20.82
CA VAL A 134 8.67 9.04 -21.87
C VAL A 134 9.94 8.35 -21.37
N SER A 135 10.49 8.80 -20.25
CA SER A 135 11.71 8.23 -19.69
C SER A 135 11.57 6.75 -19.31
N THR A 136 10.43 6.36 -18.73
CA THR A 136 10.15 4.97 -18.34
C THR A 136 10.06 4.06 -19.57
N LEU A 137 9.29 4.46 -20.56
CA LEU A 137 9.06 3.68 -21.78
C LEU A 137 10.34 3.55 -22.61
N VAL A 138 11.04 4.66 -22.80
CA VAL A 138 12.29 4.67 -23.57
C VAL A 138 13.38 3.87 -22.86
N ASN A 139 13.57 4.05 -21.55
CA ASN A 139 14.58 3.27 -20.82
C ASN A 139 14.23 1.78 -20.79
N HIS A 140 12.95 1.41 -20.73
CA HIS A 140 12.54 0.03 -20.87
C HIS A 140 12.96 -0.55 -22.23
N ARG A 141 12.71 0.16 -23.31
CA ARG A 141 13.06 -0.28 -24.65
C ARG A 141 14.57 -0.32 -24.86
N LEU A 142 15.32 0.67 -24.38
CA LEU A 142 16.79 0.68 -24.43
C LEU A 142 17.39 -0.54 -23.73
N ARG A 143 16.87 -0.92 -22.55
CA ARG A 143 17.31 -2.14 -21.86
C ARG A 143 17.05 -3.42 -22.66
N GLN A 144 16.05 -3.46 -23.51
CA GLN A 144 15.79 -4.60 -24.41
C GLN A 144 16.79 -4.62 -25.55
N ILE A 145 17.11 -3.45 -26.14
CA ILE A 145 18.08 -3.30 -27.22
C ILE A 145 19.51 -3.60 -26.74
N ASP A 146 19.88 -3.10 -25.54
CA ASP A 146 21.22 -3.24 -24.98
C ASP A 146 21.48 -4.62 -24.34
N ARG A 147 20.46 -5.52 -24.25
CA ARG A 147 20.70 -6.92 -23.83
C ARG A 147 21.49 -7.66 -24.89
N PRO A 148 22.68 -8.18 -24.56
CA PRO A 148 23.46 -8.95 -25.55
C PRO A 148 22.69 -10.22 -25.95
N VAL A 149 22.36 -10.34 -27.20
CA VAL A 149 21.97 -11.62 -27.80
C VAL A 149 23.29 -12.25 -28.26
N ASP A 150 23.65 -13.37 -27.66
CA ASP A 150 24.88 -14.16 -27.82
C ASP A 150 25.77 -13.78 -29.05
N GLY A 151 26.77 -12.91 -28.82
CA GLY A 151 27.87 -12.68 -29.77
C GLY A 151 27.52 -12.08 -31.15
N THR A 152 26.28 -11.67 -31.36
CA THR A 152 25.83 -11.07 -32.62
C THR A 152 26.05 -9.57 -32.66
N VAL A 153 26.54 -9.06 -33.79
CA VAL A 153 26.63 -7.61 -34.06
C VAL A 153 25.21 -7.04 -34.02
N PRO A 154 24.94 -5.93 -33.27
CA PRO A 154 23.61 -5.33 -33.23
C PRO A 154 23.12 -4.99 -34.64
N ASP A 155 21.85 -5.32 -34.91
CA ASP A 155 21.20 -4.95 -36.18
C ASP A 155 21.27 -3.42 -36.38
N PRO A 156 21.70 -2.94 -37.56
CA PRO A 156 21.75 -1.51 -37.86
C PRO A 156 20.46 -0.76 -37.64
N GLY A 157 19.30 -1.45 -37.80
CA GLY A 157 17.98 -0.90 -37.47
C GLY A 157 17.80 -0.66 -35.96
N LEU A 158 18.32 -1.54 -35.12
CA LEU A 158 18.30 -1.37 -33.66
C LEU A 158 19.19 -0.23 -33.17
N LEU A 159 20.34 -0.02 -33.84
CA LEU A 159 21.22 1.11 -33.55
C LEU A 159 20.55 2.45 -33.88
N ALA A 160 19.91 2.56 -35.05
CA ALA A 160 19.14 3.74 -35.42
C ALA A 160 17.95 3.98 -34.47
N GLU A 161 17.24 2.92 -34.08
CA GLU A 161 16.17 3.02 -33.06
C GLU A 161 16.72 3.54 -31.71
N ARG A 162 17.88 3.04 -31.29
CA ARG A 162 18.58 3.47 -30.07
C ARG A 162 18.91 4.97 -30.07
N GLU A 163 19.44 5.48 -31.19
CA GLU A 163 19.73 6.91 -31.32
C GLU A 163 18.47 7.78 -31.28
N ASN A 164 17.41 7.37 -31.99
CA ASN A 164 16.12 8.06 -31.97
C ASN A 164 15.52 8.10 -30.55
N LEU A 165 15.59 6.99 -29.83
CA LEU A 165 15.12 6.90 -28.43
C LEU A 165 15.96 7.79 -27.47
N ALA A 166 17.28 7.84 -27.67
CA ALA A 166 18.17 8.72 -26.92
C ALA A 166 17.87 10.22 -27.20
N HIS A 167 17.49 10.56 -28.42
CA HIS A 167 17.01 11.90 -28.77
C HIS A 167 15.64 12.20 -28.09
N ALA A 168 14.70 11.26 -28.13
CA ALA A 168 13.39 11.40 -27.48
C ALA A 168 13.50 11.61 -25.97
N LEU A 169 14.49 10.98 -25.29
CA LEU A 169 14.79 11.24 -23.88
C LEU A 169 15.23 12.70 -23.64
N LYS A 170 16.04 13.27 -24.53
CA LYS A 170 16.52 14.65 -24.39
C LYS A 170 15.43 15.68 -24.66
N SER A 171 14.57 15.42 -25.65
CA SER A 171 13.46 16.31 -26.03
C SER A 171 12.21 16.12 -25.18
N GLN A 172 12.18 15.09 -24.32
CA GLN A 172 11.00 14.65 -23.55
C GLN A 172 9.75 14.46 -24.44
N GLY A 173 9.91 14.12 -25.71
CA GLY A 173 8.85 13.98 -26.68
C GLY A 173 8.92 12.68 -27.48
N LEU A 174 7.75 12.03 -27.64
CA LEU A 174 7.53 10.88 -28.51
C LEU A 174 6.37 11.17 -29.45
N GLY A 175 6.47 10.75 -30.69
CA GLY A 175 5.35 10.74 -31.60
C GLY A 175 4.21 9.83 -31.08
N ARG A 176 2.96 10.17 -31.35
CA ARG A 176 1.79 9.41 -30.88
C ARG A 176 1.85 7.92 -31.24
N LYS A 177 2.38 7.58 -32.41
CA LYS A 177 2.53 6.19 -32.88
C LYS A 177 3.58 5.46 -32.07
N GLU A 178 4.73 6.07 -31.86
CA GLU A 178 5.85 5.52 -31.06
C GLU A 178 5.43 5.36 -29.60
N LEU A 179 4.76 6.36 -29.02
CA LEU A 179 4.24 6.27 -27.66
C LEU A 179 3.32 5.06 -27.48
N ASN A 180 2.37 4.85 -28.40
CA ASN A 180 1.46 3.71 -28.34
C ASN A 180 2.20 2.37 -28.48
N GLN A 181 3.20 2.28 -29.35
CA GLN A 181 3.98 1.07 -29.56
C GLN A 181 4.84 0.73 -28.33
N LEU A 182 5.53 1.72 -27.76
CA LEU A 182 6.33 1.54 -26.56
C LEU A 182 5.44 1.21 -25.35
N THR A 183 4.28 1.87 -25.23
CA THR A 183 3.29 1.56 -24.19
C THR A 183 2.81 0.12 -24.27
N LYS A 184 2.47 -0.37 -25.48
CA LYS A 184 2.05 -1.78 -25.67
C LYS A 184 3.16 -2.74 -25.26
N SER A 185 4.39 -2.51 -25.74
CA SER A 185 5.55 -3.34 -25.37
C SER A 185 5.80 -3.36 -23.87
N TYR A 186 5.75 -2.21 -23.23
CA TYR A 186 5.93 -2.08 -21.77
C TYR A 186 4.80 -2.76 -20.99
N ALA A 187 3.55 -2.56 -21.39
CA ALA A 187 2.40 -3.20 -20.77
C ALA A 187 2.49 -4.72 -20.84
N ILE A 188 2.81 -5.29 -22.02
CA ILE A 188 3.00 -6.74 -22.18
C ILE A 188 4.15 -7.24 -21.30
N SER A 189 5.25 -6.50 -21.18
CA SER A 189 6.35 -6.88 -20.30
C SER A 189 5.92 -6.92 -18.81
N LEU A 190 5.07 -5.98 -18.38
CA LEU A 190 4.52 -5.98 -17.03
C LEU A 190 3.54 -7.13 -16.81
N LEU A 191 2.66 -7.43 -17.77
CA LEU A 191 1.79 -8.62 -17.71
C LEU A 191 2.61 -9.91 -17.60
N LYS A 192 3.76 -9.99 -18.26
CA LYS A 192 4.70 -11.10 -18.13
C LYS A 192 5.36 -11.13 -16.74
N SER A 193 5.79 -9.98 -16.19
CA SER A 193 6.42 -9.92 -14.87
C SER A 193 5.47 -10.32 -13.75
N VAL A 194 4.16 -10.07 -13.91
CA VAL A 194 3.14 -10.58 -12.98
C VAL A 194 2.74 -12.05 -13.25
N ARG A 195 3.53 -12.78 -14.05
CA ARG A 195 3.39 -14.21 -14.34
C ARG A 195 2.02 -14.58 -14.94
N LEU A 196 1.45 -13.71 -15.77
CA LEU A 196 0.25 -14.06 -16.54
C LEU A 196 0.64 -14.92 -17.74
N PRO A 197 -0.13 -16.01 -18.04
CA PRO A 197 0.06 -16.80 -19.24
C PRO A 197 -0.34 -15.98 -20.47
N GLU A 198 0.34 -16.20 -21.60
CA GLU A 198 0.02 -15.56 -22.89
C GLU A 198 -0.24 -14.04 -22.75
N PRO A 199 0.72 -13.25 -22.25
CA PRO A 199 0.49 -11.82 -21.89
C PRO A 199 0.04 -10.98 -23.09
N GLU A 200 0.43 -11.31 -24.31
CA GLU A 200 -0.04 -10.68 -25.54
C GLU A 200 -1.52 -10.89 -25.76
N LYS A 201 -2.03 -12.09 -25.45
CA LYS A 201 -3.46 -12.39 -25.53
C LYS A 201 -4.24 -11.72 -24.42
N VAL A 202 -3.71 -11.77 -23.17
CA VAL A 202 -4.33 -11.08 -22.03
C VAL A 202 -4.45 -9.58 -22.29
N TYR A 203 -3.49 -8.95 -22.96
CA TYR A 203 -3.55 -7.56 -23.33
C TYR A 203 -4.79 -7.22 -24.19
N GLU A 204 -5.22 -8.12 -25.07
CA GLU A 204 -6.39 -7.95 -25.95
C GLU A 204 -7.72 -8.42 -25.30
N MET A 205 -7.68 -9.10 -24.15
CA MET A 205 -8.87 -9.61 -23.46
C MET A 205 -9.59 -8.52 -22.67
N TYR A 206 -10.87 -8.77 -22.40
CA TYR A 206 -11.71 -7.98 -21.50
C TYR A 206 -11.65 -8.51 -20.07
N PRO A 207 -11.93 -7.69 -19.03
CA PRO A 207 -11.88 -8.13 -17.64
C PRO A 207 -12.73 -9.36 -17.30
N PHE A 208 -13.92 -9.51 -17.92
CA PHE A 208 -14.82 -10.64 -17.68
C PHE A 208 -14.29 -11.98 -18.21
N GLU A 209 -13.35 -11.97 -19.15
CA GLU A 209 -12.70 -13.17 -19.70
C GLU A 209 -11.59 -13.71 -18.79
N LEU A 210 -11.20 -12.95 -17.75
CA LEU A 210 -10.12 -13.30 -16.83
C LEU A 210 -10.64 -13.95 -15.55
N SER A 211 -9.88 -14.89 -14.98
CA SER A 211 -10.13 -15.41 -13.63
C SER A 211 -9.88 -14.32 -12.56
N GLY A 212 -10.36 -14.52 -11.32
CA GLY A 212 -10.13 -13.61 -10.21
C GLY A 212 -8.66 -13.31 -9.97
N GLY A 213 -7.83 -14.34 -9.90
CA GLY A 213 -6.38 -14.19 -9.73
C GLY A 213 -5.69 -13.52 -10.93
N MET A 214 -6.17 -13.73 -12.16
CA MET A 214 -5.65 -13.02 -13.34
C MET A 214 -5.99 -11.54 -13.29
N ARG A 215 -7.23 -11.18 -12.92
CA ARG A 215 -7.64 -9.76 -12.74
C ARG A 215 -6.78 -9.07 -11.69
N GLN A 216 -6.52 -9.74 -10.55
CA GLN A 216 -5.68 -9.19 -9.49
C GLN A 216 -4.25 -8.92 -9.99
N ARG A 217 -3.65 -9.86 -10.75
CA ARG A 217 -2.32 -9.67 -11.37
C ARG A 217 -2.33 -8.51 -12.38
N VAL A 218 -3.39 -8.36 -13.16
CA VAL A 218 -3.58 -7.21 -14.07
C VAL A 218 -3.60 -5.90 -13.29
N MET A 219 -4.36 -5.82 -12.19
CA MET A 219 -4.40 -4.62 -11.33
C MET A 219 -3.03 -4.27 -10.77
N ILE A 220 -2.25 -5.27 -10.33
CA ILE A 220 -0.88 -5.06 -9.87
C ILE A 220 -0.01 -4.53 -11.03
N ALA A 221 -0.07 -5.14 -12.23
CA ALA A 221 0.67 -4.66 -13.39
C ALA A 221 0.31 -3.21 -13.74
N MET A 222 -0.97 -2.85 -13.71
CA MET A 222 -1.44 -1.47 -13.96
C MET A 222 -0.92 -0.49 -12.91
N ALA A 223 -0.95 -0.85 -11.63
CA ALA A 223 -0.40 -0.04 -10.55
C ALA A 223 1.12 0.19 -10.72
N MET A 224 1.85 -0.87 -11.11
CA MET A 224 3.30 -0.85 -11.33
C MET A 224 3.73 -0.11 -12.61
N MET A 225 2.83 0.10 -13.59
CA MET A 225 3.13 0.85 -14.81
C MET A 225 3.71 2.23 -14.53
N ARG A 226 3.29 2.84 -13.44
CA ARG A 226 3.69 4.19 -13.01
C ARG A 226 5.01 4.22 -12.27
N ARG A 227 5.53 3.06 -11.84
CA ARG A 227 6.70 2.95 -10.94
C ARG A 227 6.55 3.86 -9.72
N PRO A 228 5.47 3.73 -8.95
CA PRO A 228 5.16 4.62 -7.85
C PRO A 228 6.23 4.53 -6.76
N LYS A 229 6.44 5.61 -5.99
CA LYS A 229 7.27 5.58 -4.79
C LYS A 229 6.60 4.81 -3.66
N LEU A 230 5.25 4.91 -3.58
CA LEU A 230 4.42 4.24 -2.59
C LEU A 230 3.25 3.52 -3.26
N LEU A 231 3.16 2.21 -3.04
CA LEU A 231 2.02 1.39 -3.39
C LEU A 231 1.15 1.16 -2.14
N LEU A 232 -0.10 1.53 -2.21
CA LEU A 232 -1.13 1.25 -1.20
C LEU A 232 -1.88 -0.01 -1.66
N ALA A 233 -1.74 -1.11 -0.93
CA ALA A 233 -2.34 -2.40 -1.25
C ALA A 233 -3.41 -2.74 -0.20
N ASP A 234 -4.69 -2.41 -0.49
CA ASP A 234 -5.80 -2.55 0.45
C ASP A 234 -6.53 -3.87 0.21
N GLU A 235 -6.32 -4.83 1.13
CA GLU A 235 -6.94 -6.16 1.15
C GLU A 235 -6.90 -6.90 -0.19
N ILE A 236 -5.78 -6.82 -0.90
CA ILE A 236 -5.62 -7.27 -2.29
C ILE A 236 -5.74 -8.78 -2.51
N THR A 237 -5.82 -9.57 -1.45
CA THR A 237 -5.92 -11.04 -1.53
C THR A 237 -7.27 -11.56 -1.06
N THR A 238 -8.19 -10.70 -0.65
CA THR A 238 -9.54 -11.08 -0.24
C THR A 238 -10.28 -11.74 -1.41
N ALA A 239 -10.98 -12.83 -1.14
CA ALA A 239 -11.69 -13.65 -2.12
C ALA A 239 -10.81 -14.45 -3.11
N LEU A 240 -9.52 -14.64 -2.82
CA LEU A 240 -8.64 -15.56 -3.53
C LEU A 240 -8.40 -16.83 -2.71
N ASP A 241 -8.15 -17.93 -3.41
CA ASP A 241 -7.69 -19.15 -2.74
C ASP A 241 -6.26 -18.96 -2.17
N VAL A 242 -5.93 -19.73 -1.13
CA VAL A 242 -4.66 -19.60 -0.38
C VAL A 242 -3.43 -19.71 -1.29
N THR A 243 -3.47 -20.55 -2.31
CA THR A 243 -2.35 -20.74 -3.23
C THR A 243 -2.12 -19.51 -4.11
N VAL A 244 -3.20 -18.95 -4.67
CA VAL A 244 -3.14 -17.72 -5.49
C VAL A 244 -2.74 -16.53 -4.62
N GLN A 245 -3.24 -16.45 -3.37
CA GLN A 245 -2.88 -15.44 -2.40
C GLN A 245 -1.36 -15.41 -2.15
N ALA A 246 -0.75 -16.55 -1.80
CA ALA A 246 0.69 -16.64 -1.60
C ALA A 246 1.48 -16.21 -2.85
N GLN A 247 1.04 -16.64 -4.03
CA GLN A 247 1.68 -16.24 -5.29
C GLN A 247 1.62 -14.73 -5.55
N ILE A 248 0.51 -14.07 -5.21
CA ILE A 248 0.34 -12.61 -5.35
C ILE A 248 1.25 -11.85 -4.39
N LEU A 249 1.39 -12.34 -3.16
CA LEU A 249 2.23 -11.71 -2.14
C LEU A 249 3.73 -11.81 -2.47
N HIS A 250 4.18 -12.99 -2.90
CA HIS A 250 5.54 -13.15 -3.41
C HIS A 250 5.81 -12.27 -4.64
N LEU A 251 4.83 -12.18 -5.55
CA LEU A 251 4.92 -11.30 -6.70
C LEU A 251 5.10 -9.84 -6.29
N LEU A 252 4.35 -9.35 -5.28
CA LEU A 252 4.53 -7.99 -4.76
C LEU A 252 5.92 -7.76 -4.20
N LYS A 253 6.46 -8.75 -3.46
CA LYS A 253 7.80 -8.69 -2.90
C LYS A 253 8.87 -8.62 -3.99
N ASP A 254 8.74 -9.43 -5.05
CA ASP A 254 9.66 -9.42 -6.20
C ASP A 254 9.60 -8.07 -6.95
N LEU A 255 8.39 -7.60 -7.27
CA LEU A 255 8.18 -6.34 -7.98
C LEU A 255 8.62 -5.11 -7.19
N ARG A 256 8.42 -5.09 -5.86
CA ARG A 256 8.91 -4.03 -4.99
C ARG A 256 10.40 -3.77 -5.19
N SER A 257 11.20 -4.84 -5.17
CA SER A 257 12.65 -4.74 -5.34
C SER A 257 13.04 -4.33 -6.77
N GLU A 258 12.30 -4.81 -7.79
CA GLU A 258 12.59 -4.49 -9.19
C GLU A 258 12.38 -3.00 -9.53
N ILE A 259 11.35 -2.37 -8.97
CA ILE A 259 10.99 -0.97 -9.25
C ILE A 259 11.37 0.01 -8.14
N ASN A 260 11.95 -0.49 -7.04
CA ASN A 260 12.32 0.29 -5.85
C ASN A 260 11.15 1.10 -5.28
N SER A 261 9.98 0.47 -5.15
CA SER A 261 8.78 1.03 -4.52
C SER A 261 8.69 0.60 -3.07
N SER A 262 8.10 1.45 -2.23
CA SER A 262 7.67 1.06 -0.89
C SER A 262 6.21 0.61 -0.95
N VAL A 263 5.81 -0.29 -0.06
CA VAL A 263 4.45 -0.85 -0.05
C VAL A 263 3.82 -0.72 1.32
N LEU A 264 2.62 -0.14 1.40
CA LEU A 264 1.73 -0.26 2.55
C LEU A 264 0.72 -1.38 2.26
N LEU A 265 0.90 -2.52 2.90
CA LEU A 265 0.01 -3.68 2.79
C LEU A 265 -1.01 -3.65 3.91
N ILE A 266 -2.27 -3.47 3.56
CA ILE A 266 -3.40 -3.51 4.50
C ILE A 266 -4.04 -4.89 4.41
N THR A 267 -4.16 -5.54 5.57
CA THR A 267 -4.81 -6.85 5.66
C THR A 267 -5.35 -7.09 7.08
N HIS A 268 -6.25 -8.03 7.22
CA HIS A 268 -6.66 -8.58 8.52
C HIS A 268 -5.95 -9.91 8.82
N ASP A 269 -5.17 -10.43 7.89
CA ASP A 269 -4.48 -11.72 8.02
C ASP A 269 -3.01 -11.51 8.44
N LEU A 270 -2.70 -11.90 9.68
CA LEU A 270 -1.35 -11.83 10.24
C LEU A 270 -0.38 -12.84 9.61
N ALA A 271 -0.87 -13.96 9.06
CA ALA A 271 -0.01 -14.93 8.38
C ALA A 271 0.60 -14.32 7.11
N ILE A 272 -0.19 -13.53 6.38
CA ILE A 272 0.29 -12.76 5.23
C ILE A 272 1.42 -11.82 5.62
N VAL A 273 1.21 -11.07 6.71
CA VAL A 273 2.21 -10.08 7.19
C VAL A 273 3.51 -10.78 7.59
N ALA A 274 3.41 -11.91 8.28
CA ALA A 274 4.57 -12.71 8.68
C ALA A 274 5.43 -13.18 7.49
N GLU A 275 4.81 -13.42 6.33
CA GLU A 275 5.48 -13.94 5.16
C GLU A 275 6.20 -12.88 4.33
N VAL A 276 5.64 -11.66 4.25
CA VAL A 276 6.10 -10.68 3.25
C VAL A 276 6.54 -9.33 3.80
N CYS A 277 6.09 -8.92 4.98
CA CYS A 277 6.36 -7.59 5.51
C CYS A 277 7.70 -7.52 6.26
N ASP A 278 8.32 -6.34 6.23
CA ASP A 278 9.53 -6.04 7.00
C ASP A 278 9.15 -5.57 8.42
N ARG A 279 8.20 -4.62 8.51
CA ARG A 279 7.62 -4.11 9.76
C ARG A 279 6.10 -4.11 9.67
N VAL A 280 5.46 -4.04 10.83
CA VAL A 280 4.00 -4.06 10.94
C VAL A 280 3.51 -3.12 12.03
N ALA A 281 2.42 -2.41 11.73
CA ALA A 281 1.62 -1.67 12.70
C ALA A 281 0.30 -2.40 12.95
N VAL A 282 -0.04 -2.56 14.23
CA VAL A 282 -1.32 -3.11 14.68
C VAL A 282 -2.26 -1.95 15.00
N MET A 283 -3.42 -1.94 14.37
CA MET A 283 -4.42 -0.89 14.51
C MET A 283 -5.67 -1.41 15.21
N TYR A 284 -6.14 -0.68 16.20
CA TYR A 284 -7.38 -0.95 16.91
C TYR A 284 -8.23 0.31 17.04
N ALA A 285 -9.47 0.27 16.55
CA ALA A 285 -10.46 1.34 16.74
C ALA A 285 -9.89 2.76 16.48
N GLY A 286 -9.21 2.97 15.34
CA GLY A 286 -8.65 4.25 14.94
C GLY A 286 -7.33 4.65 15.60
N ASN A 287 -6.69 3.76 16.35
CA ASN A 287 -5.40 4.01 17.00
C ASN A 287 -4.37 2.94 16.58
N ILE A 288 -3.12 3.35 16.39
CA ILE A 288 -2.00 2.41 16.33
C ILE A 288 -1.65 2.00 17.76
N VAL A 289 -1.69 0.71 18.04
CA VAL A 289 -1.43 0.18 19.39
C VAL A 289 -0.07 -0.43 19.55
N GLU A 290 0.54 -0.92 18.46
CA GLU A 290 1.88 -1.50 18.46
C GLU A 290 2.50 -1.40 17.07
N ILE A 291 3.81 -1.12 16.99
CA ILE A 291 4.62 -1.15 15.76
C ILE A 291 5.92 -1.89 16.07
N ALA A 292 6.28 -2.88 15.26
CA ALA A 292 7.54 -3.58 15.41
C ALA A 292 8.02 -4.18 14.07
N GLU A 293 9.26 -4.65 14.03
CA GLU A 293 9.70 -5.61 13.03
C GLU A 293 8.84 -6.87 13.13
N VAL A 294 8.54 -7.49 11.99
CA VAL A 294 7.61 -8.64 11.94
C VAL A 294 8.06 -9.75 12.89
N ASP A 295 9.32 -10.17 12.82
CA ASP A 295 9.86 -11.22 13.69
C ASP A 295 9.70 -10.90 15.18
N GLU A 296 9.93 -9.65 15.57
CA GLU A 296 9.81 -9.20 16.95
C GLU A 296 8.35 -9.20 17.41
N LEU A 297 7.43 -8.68 16.60
CA LEU A 297 6.00 -8.68 16.93
C LEU A 297 5.46 -10.10 17.16
N PHE A 298 5.89 -11.08 16.36
CA PHE A 298 5.44 -12.47 16.48
C PHE A 298 6.06 -13.21 17.65
N ARG A 299 7.33 -12.91 18.02
CA ARG A 299 8.05 -13.54 19.13
C ARG A 299 7.71 -12.89 20.47
N ASN A 300 7.59 -11.57 20.49
CA ASN A 300 7.45 -10.78 21.73
C ASN A 300 6.37 -9.69 21.59
N PRO A 301 5.10 -10.05 21.31
CA PRO A 301 4.02 -9.05 21.25
C PRO A 301 3.84 -8.39 22.62
N LEU A 302 3.68 -7.07 22.62
CA LEU A 302 3.56 -6.28 23.86
C LEU A 302 2.11 -5.98 24.18
N HIS A 303 1.37 -5.36 23.26
CA HIS A 303 0.00 -4.92 23.53
C HIS A 303 -0.95 -6.11 23.72
N PRO A 304 -1.84 -6.09 24.73
CA PRO A 304 -2.79 -7.19 24.97
C PRO A 304 -3.68 -7.52 23.76
N TYR A 305 -4.04 -6.53 22.95
CA TYR A 305 -4.76 -6.75 21.69
C TYR A 305 -3.95 -7.53 20.68
N THR A 306 -2.67 -7.17 20.48
CA THR A 306 -1.75 -7.89 19.58
C THR A 306 -1.60 -9.36 20.02
N LYS A 307 -1.46 -9.59 21.33
CA LYS A 307 -1.43 -10.96 21.91
C LYS A 307 -2.70 -11.74 21.56
N GLY A 308 -3.86 -11.11 21.72
CA GLY A 308 -5.15 -11.72 21.38
C GLY A 308 -5.28 -12.01 19.89
N LEU A 309 -4.87 -11.07 19.01
CA LEU A 309 -4.86 -11.29 17.55
C LEU A 309 -3.98 -12.47 17.15
N LEU A 310 -2.76 -12.56 17.70
CA LEU A 310 -1.84 -13.67 17.42
C LEU A 310 -2.36 -15.00 17.96
N ALA A 311 -3.04 -15.01 19.11
CA ALA A 311 -3.67 -16.21 19.68
C ALA A 311 -4.87 -16.71 18.88
N SER A 312 -5.52 -15.81 18.09
CA SER A 312 -6.65 -16.16 17.23
C SER A 312 -6.22 -16.73 15.86
N VAL A 313 -4.92 -16.69 15.50
CA VAL A 313 -4.42 -17.27 14.24
C VAL A 313 -4.37 -18.80 14.38
N PRO A 314 -5.05 -19.56 13.50
CA PRO A 314 -4.96 -21.01 13.50
C PRO A 314 -3.52 -21.48 13.24
N ARG A 315 -3.01 -22.38 14.09
CA ARG A 315 -1.69 -22.98 13.91
C ARG A 315 -1.86 -24.48 13.61
N ALA A 316 -1.30 -24.92 12.49
CA ALA A 316 -1.40 -26.32 12.06
C ALA A 316 -0.69 -27.32 12.99
N ASP A 317 0.27 -26.83 13.78
CA ASP A 317 1.09 -27.59 14.73
C ASP A 317 0.45 -27.76 16.13
N LEU A 318 -0.63 -27.02 16.40
CA LEU A 318 -1.29 -27.05 17.70
C LEU A 318 -2.71 -27.61 17.55
N ALA A 319 -2.99 -28.73 18.23
CA ALA A 319 -4.34 -29.31 18.36
C ALA A 319 -5.29 -28.48 19.25
N ARG A 320 -5.01 -27.18 19.40
CA ARG A 320 -5.77 -26.25 20.24
C ARG A 320 -6.68 -25.36 19.37
N THR A 321 -7.93 -25.21 19.79
CA THR A 321 -8.82 -24.20 19.18
C THR A 321 -8.24 -22.81 19.40
N PRO A 322 -8.23 -21.95 18.35
CA PRO A 322 -7.78 -20.55 18.49
C PRO A 322 -8.59 -19.83 19.58
N ASP A 323 -7.89 -19.05 20.43
CA ASP A 323 -8.54 -18.21 21.41
C ASP A 323 -9.12 -16.97 20.70
N SER A 324 -10.40 -16.67 20.88
CA SER A 324 -11.01 -15.44 20.36
C SER A 324 -10.85 -14.29 21.35
N ILE A 325 -10.68 -13.07 20.82
CA ILE A 325 -10.73 -11.86 21.65
C ILE A 325 -12.20 -11.64 22.03
N GLU A 326 -12.51 -11.67 23.33
CA GLU A 326 -13.87 -11.49 23.84
C GLU A 326 -14.43 -10.10 23.50
N GLY A 327 -15.75 -10.02 23.31
CA GLY A 327 -16.47 -8.79 22.99
C GLY A 327 -16.37 -8.38 21.52
N SER A 328 -16.94 -7.23 21.18
CA SER A 328 -16.96 -6.65 19.83
C SER A 328 -16.13 -5.37 19.74
N VAL A 329 -15.74 -5.01 18.53
CA VAL A 329 -15.12 -3.70 18.26
C VAL A 329 -16.08 -2.59 18.72
N PRO A 330 -15.60 -1.56 19.44
CA PRO A 330 -16.47 -0.50 19.92
C PRO A 330 -17.05 0.33 18.77
N ASP A 331 -18.23 0.91 19.02
CA ASP A 331 -18.79 1.91 18.13
C ASP A 331 -17.91 3.17 18.13
N LEU A 332 -17.55 3.62 16.93
CA LEU A 332 -16.71 4.80 16.74
C LEU A 332 -17.50 6.12 16.73
N ILE A 333 -18.84 6.09 16.86
CA ILE A 333 -19.66 7.28 17.14
C ILE A 333 -19.45 7.72 18.58
N SER A 334 -19.42 6.76 19.51
CA SER A 334 -19.17 7.01 20.94
C SER A 334 -18.03 6.09 21.41
N PRO A 335 -16.80 6.30 20.94
CA PRO A 335 -15.68 5.42 21.27
C PRO A 335 -15.39 5.49 22.78
N PRO A 336 -14.92 4.38 23.38
CA PRO A 336 -14.48 4.38 24.77
C PRO A 336 -13.45 5.47 25.04
N SER A 337 -13.59 6.16 26.19
CA SER A 337 -12.59 7.13 26.64
C SER A 337 -11.26 6.45 26.97
N GLY A 338 -10.18 7.19 26.95
CA GLY A 338 -8.85 6.69 27.27
C GLY A 338 -8.34 5.67 26.24
N CYS A 339 -7.84 4.53 26.71
CA CYS A 339 -7.43 3.43 25.84
C CYS A 339 -8.68 2.76 25.24
N ARG A 340 -8.90 2.87 23.93
CA ARG A 340 -10.10 2.32 23.26
C ARG A 340 -10.23 0.80 23.40
N PHE A 341 -9.15 0.09 23.72
CA PHE A 341 -9.18 -1.36 23.94
C PHE A 341 -9.56 -1.75 25.38
N HIS A 342 -9.59 -0.79 26.35
CA HIS A 342 -9.80 -1.13 27.77
C HIS A 342 -11.05 -1.98 28.06
N PRO A 343 -12.20 -1.87 27.35
CA PRO A 343 -13.37 -2.69 27.64
C PRO A 343 -13.19 -4.18 27.33
N ARG A 344 -12.26 -4.52 26.43
CA ARG A 344 -11.93 -5.90 26.03
C ARG A 344 -10.57 -6.37 26.58
N CYS A 345 -9.86 -5.49 27.29
CA CYS A 345 -8.49 -5.78 27.73
C CYS A 345 -8.49 -6.62 29.01
N PRO A 346 -7.96 -7.85 29.03
CA PRO A 346 -7.89 -8.66 30.25
C PRO A 346 -6.90 -8.12 31.28
N LYS A 347 -6.12 -7.07 30.91
CA LYS A 347 -5.13 -6.41 31.76
C LYS A 347 -5.49 -4.94 32.05
N ALA A 348 -6.76 -4.55 31.83
CA ALA A 348 -7.22 -3.18 32.10
C ALA A 348 -7.14 -2.85 33.59
N PHE A 349 -6.77 -1.60 33.92
CA PHE A 349 -6.73 -1.06 35.28
C PHE A 349 -7.21 0.41 35.27
N GLU A 350 -7.28 1.05 36.45
CA GLU A 350 -7.97 2.34 36.66
C GLU A 350 -7.57 3.48 35.71
N THR A 351 -6.32 3.51 35.23
CA THR A 351 -5.85 4.55 34.31
C THR A 351 -6.39 4.36 32.89
N CYS A 352 -6.63 3.10 32.46
CA CYS A 352 -6.97 2.78 31.07
C CYS A 352 -8.25 3.46 30.55
N PRO A 353 -9.37 3.57 31.33
CA PRO A 353 -10.55 4.28 30.87
C PRO A 353 -10.43 5.80 30.91
N SER A 354 -9.51 6.35 31.70
CA SER A 354 -9.41 7.80 31.94
C SER A 354 -8.43 8.53 31.04
N ARG A 355 -7.41 7.85 30.55
CA ARG A 355 -6.31 8.46 29.77
C ARG A 355 -6.00 7.62 28.54
N LYS A 356 -5.63 8.31 27.43
CA LYS A 356 -5.09 7.67 26.24
C LYS A 356 -3.60 7.39 26.46
N PRO A 357 -3.11 6.14 26.24
CA PRO A 357 -1.70 5.86 26.35
C PRO A 357 -0.93 6.51 25.19
N SER A 358 0.28 6.99 25.46
CA SER A 358 1.21 7.47 24.45
C SER A 358 1.91 6.31 23.79
N MET A 359 2.33 6.48 22.54
CA MET A 359 3.25 5.54 21.87
C MET A 359 4.64 5.74 22.43
N ILE A 360 5.22 4.68 22.99
CA ILE A 360 6.58 4.67 23.55
C ILE A 360 7.43 3.58 22.90
N GLU A 361 8.72 3.81 22.79
CA GLU A 361 9.69 2.81 22.35
C GLU A 361 10.11 1.97 23.55
N VAL A 362 9.94 0.64 23.45
CA VAL A 362 10.27 -0.33 24.51
C VAL A 362 11.51 -1.14 24.17
N GLY A 363 11.79 -1.26 22.89
CA GLY A 363 12.97 -1.94 22.35
C GLY A 363 13.36 -1.35 21.00
N PRO A 364 14.47 -1.74 20.39
CA PRO A 364 14.89 -1.23 19.09
C PRO A 364 13.77 -1.38 18.04
N ASN A 365 13.27 -0.27 17.49
CA ASN A 365 12.16 -0.24 16.52
C ASN A 365 10.86 -0.92 17.01
N HIS A 366 10.68 -1.12 18.33
CA HIS A 366 9.49 -1.71 18.92
C HIS A 366 8.75 -0.69 19.78
N TYR A 367 7.58 -0.26 19.29
CA TYR A 367 6.76 0.80 19.87
C TYR A 367 5.43 0.24 20.33
N VAL A 368 4.95 0.66 21.50
CA VAL A 368 3.66 0.23 22.05
C VAL A 368 2.91 1.39 22.70
N SER A 369 1.59 1.42 22.51
CA SER A 369 0.68 2.39 23.13
C SER A 369 -0.09 1.69 24.25
N CYS A 370 0.57 1.48 25.39
CA CYS A 370 -0.03 0.74 26.52
C CYS A 370 0.60 1.14 27.87
N PHE A 371 -0.24 1.43 28.87
CA PHE A 371 0.22 1.79 30.22
C PHE A 371 0.95 0.67 30.98
N LEU A 372 0.86 -0.58 30.56
CA LEU A 372 1.66 -1.69 31.11
C LEU A 372 3.16 -1.48 30.92
N TYR A 373 3.56 -0.62 29.99
CA TYR A 373 4.94 -0.33 29.63
C TYR A 373 5.32 1.14 29.91
N GLY A 374 4.45 1.91 30.57
CA GLY A 374 4.69 3.31 30.93
C GLY A 374 4.21 4.35 29.91
N GLY A 375 3.33 3.96 28.97
CA GLY A 375 2.75 4.83 27.93
C GLY A 375 1.75 5.88 28.43
#